data_23a905698bde67a71344c2fae3cb657c
#
_entry.id   23a905698bde67a71344c2fae3cb657c
#
_cell.length_a   1.000
_cell.length_b   1.000
_cell.length_c   1.000
_cell.angle_alpha   90.00
_cell.angle_beta   90.00
_cell.angle_gamma   90.00
#
_symmetry.space_group_name_H-M   'P 1'
#
loop_
_entity.id
_entity.type
_entity.pdbx_description
1 polymer ?
#
loop_
_entity_poly.entity_id
_entity_poly.type
_entity_poly.pdbx_seq_one_letter_code
_entity_poly.pdbx_strand_id
1 'polypeptide(L)'
;MKNLLTVLFLVLAIQYCQAQNKSFHITGSIQGPCEGMVFKLLDNSYPPQTIATTVIKDHCFELTGEIPAPGFYRWIIDTTPVGKKSSEANWLAGHFYLENSDITFQGDIHTLPTYYWNPERKGKMIIQGSETEDLYQSFKTSIQELSKARNQADGA
;
A
#
# COMPACT_ATOMS: atom_id res chain seq x y z
N MET A 1 -11.59 -40.81 27.87
CA MET A 1 -11.67 -39.38 28.05
C MET A 1 -10.33 -38.65 27.79
N LYS A 2 -9.17 -39.17 28.24
CA LYS A 2 -7.85 -38.55 27.98
C LYS A 2 -7.51 -38.43 26.49
N ASN A 3 -7.83 -39.42 25.67
CA ASN A 3 -7.53 -39.42 24.23
C ASN A 3 -8.38 -38.44 23.43
N LEU A 4 -9.61 -38.12 23.87
CA LEU A 4 -10.49 -37.16 23.21
C LEU A 4 -9.98 -35.73 23.38
N LEU A 5 -9.41 -35.41 24.56
CA LEU A 5 -8.84 -34.10 24.85
C LEU A 5 -7.58 -33.86 24.02
N THR A 6 -6.75 -34.86 23.81
CA THR A 6 -5.52 -34.78 23.00
C THR A 6 -5.84 -34.56 21.52
N VAL A 7 -6.88 -35.23 21.00
CA VAL A 7 -7.32 -35.05 19.60
C VAL A 7 -7.90 -33.65 19.41
N LEU A 8 -8.68 -33.15 20.38
CA LEU A 8 -9.23 -31.80 20.33
C LEU A 8 -8.13 -30.71 20.33
N PHE A 9 -7.07 -30.90 21.13
CA PHE A 9 -5.91 -30.00 21.15
C PHE A 9 -5.11 -30.06 19.85
N LEU A 10 -4.97 -31.24 19.23
CA LEU A 10 -4.30 -31.36 17.93
C LEU A 10 -5.09 -30.65 16.79
N VAL A 11 -6.41 -30.78 16.78
CA VAL A 11 -7.28 -30.13 15.79
C VAL A 11 -7.27 -28.61 15.95
N LEU A 12 -7.26 -28.12 17.20
CA LEU A 12 -7.11 -26.68 17.47
C LEU A 12 -5.72 -26.13 17.04
N ALA A 13 -4.65 -26.89 17.25
CA ALA A 13 -3.30 -26.51 16.84
C ALA A 13 -3.14 -26.42 15.31
N ILE A 14 -3.87 -27.24 14.55
CA ILE A 14 -3.86 -27.21 13.09
C ILE A 14 -4.59 -25.96 12.55
N GLN A 15 -5.60 -25.45 13.26
CA GLN A 15 -6.31 -24.23 12.86
C GLN A 15 -5.48 -22.95 13.09
N TYR A 16 -4.49 -22.95 13.98
CA TYR A 16 -3.57 -21.84 14.19
C TYR A 16 -2.44 -21.78 13.15
N CYS A 17 -2.24 -22.84 12.36
CA CYS A 17 -1.39 -22.81 11.18
C CYS A 17 -2.18 -22.28 9.98
N GLN A 18 -2.88 -21.15 10.16
CA GLN A 18 -3.39 -20.35 9.06
C GLN A 18 -2.15 -19.92 8.27
N ALA A 19 -2.05 -20.47 7.07
CA ALA A 19 -0.99 -20.12 6.16
C ALA A 19 -0.96 -18.59 6.04
N GLN A 20 0.03 -17.95 6.64
CA GLN A 20 0.38 -16.59 6.28
C GLN A 20 0.54 -16.62 4.76
N ASN A 21 -0.21 -15.80 4.05
CA ASN A 21 -0.06 -15.68 2.62
C ASN A 21 1.43 -15.50 2.35
N LYS A 22 2.02 -16.43 1.58
CA LYS A 22 3.45 -16.37 1.28
C LYS A 22 3.78 -15.26 0.29
N SER A 23 2.75 -14.65 -0.32
CA SER A 23 2.87 -13.62 -1.33
C SER A 23 1.84 -12.51 -1.10
N PHE A 24 2.16 -11.31 -1.55
CA PHE A 24 1.16 -10.26 -1.71
C PHE A 24 0.50 -10.38 -3.08
N HIS A 25 -0.78 -10.00 -3.14
CA HIS A 25 -1.53 -9.83 -4.36
C HIS A 25 -2.22 -8.46 -4.32
N ILE A 26 -1.74 -7.52 -5.13
CA ILE A 26 -2.29 -6.18 -5.21
C ILE A 26 -3.13 -6.07 -6.47
N THR A 27 -4.39 -5.70 -6.32
CA THR A 27 -5.25 -5.27 -7.41
C THR A 27 -5.55 -3.78 -7.27
N GLY A 28 -5.66 -3.06 -8.37
CA GLY A 28 -5.94 -1.64 -8.30
C GLY A 28 -6.82 -1.12 -9.42
N SER A 29 -7.54 -0.04 -9.10
CA SER A 29 -8.31 0.73 -10.08
C SER A 29 -7.97 2.23 -9.97
N ILE A 30 -7.65 2.84 -11.11
CA ILE A 30 -7.28 4.25 -11.20
C ILE A 30 -8.25 4.98 -12.13
N GLN A 31 -8.93 5.98 -11.60
CA GLN A 31 -9.81 6.84 -12.37
C GLN A 31 -9.00 7.86 -13.17
N GLY A 32 -9.55 8.27 -14.33
CA GLY A 32 -8.94 9.27 -15.21
C GLY A 32 -8.00 8.68 -16.27
N PRO A 33 -7.27 9.50 -17.04
CA PRO A 33 -6.45 9.06 -18.18
C PRO A 33 -5.14 8.40 -17.71
N CYS A 34 -5.20 7.10 -17.44
CA CYS A 34 -4.07 6.31 -16.92
C CYS A 34 -3.68 5.12 -17.81
N GLU A 35 -4.31 4.96 -18.97
CA GLU A 35 -4.08 3.84 -19.86
C GLU A 35 -2.63 3.77 -20.34
N GLY A 36 -2.01 2.60 -20.22
CA GLY A 36 -0.61 2.38 -20.60
C GLY A 36 0.43 2.92 -19.64
N MET A 37 0.03 3.60 -18.55
CA MET A 37 0.96 4.05 -17.52
C MET A 37 1.52 2.88 -16.72
N VAL A 38 2.73 3.04 -16.20
CA VAL A 38 3.42 1.99 -15.45
C VAL A 38 3.22 2.20 -13.96
N PHE A 39 2.65 1.20 -13.28
CA PHE A 39 2.64 1.13 -11.84
C PHE A 39 3.88 0.37 -11.34
N LYS A 40 4.58 0.93 -10.37
CA LYS A 40 5.79 0.37 -9.77
C LYS A 40 5.64 0.30 -8.27
N LEU A 41 6.18 -0.76 -7.68
CA LEU A 41 6.34 -0.91 -6.25
C LEU A 41 7.82 -0.90 -5.91
N LEU A 42 8.24 0.03 -5.06
CA LEU A 42 9.63 0.21 -4.66
C LEU A 42 9.77 -0.08 -3.17
N ASP A 43 10.90 -0.67 -2.80
CA ASP A 43 11.31 -0.76 -1.40
C ASP A 43 11.78 0.62 -0.87
N ASN A 44 12.10 0.66 0.41
CA ASN A 44 12.58 1.87 1.07
C ASN A 44 14.12 1.86 1.26
N SER A 45 14.84 1.09 0.46
CA SER A 45 16.30 1.08 0.45
C SER A 45 16.89 2.35 -0.19
N TYR A 46 18.19 2.53 -0.06
CA TYR A 46 18.89 3.61 -0.75
C TYR A 46 20.09 3.05 -1.55
N PRO A 47 20.07 3.16 -2.89
CA PRO A 47 18.97 3.62 -3.75
C PRO A 47 17.76 2.67 -3.71
N PRO A 48 16.51 3.18 -3.87
CA PRO A 48 15.31 2.35 -3.85
C PRO A 48 15.29 1.37 -5.02
N GLN A 49 14.87 0.13 -4.73
CA GLN A 49 14.78 -0.92 -5.75
C GLN A 49 13.33 -1.20 -6.11
N THR A 50 13.08 -1.39 -7.39
CA THR A 50 11.76 -1.83 -7.87
C THR A 50 11.60 -3.32 -7.56
N ILE A 51 10.60 -3.66 -6.73
CA ILE A 51 10.29 -5.04 -6.38
C ILE A 51 9.20 -5.66 -7.25
N ALA A 52 8.32 -4.83 -7.81
CA ALA A 52 7.30 -5.27 -8.76
C ALA A 52 6.89 -4.12 -9.70
N THR A 53 6.43 -4.47 -10.91
CA THR A 53 5.96 -3.50 -11.89
C THR A 53 4.87 -4.12 -12.77
N THR A 54 3.93 -3.29 -13.18
CA THR A 54 2.86 -3.67 -14.12
C THR A 54 2.43 -2.46 -14.94
N VAL A 55 1.61 -2.69 -15.97
CA VAL A 55 1.02 -1.63 -16.81
C VAL A 55 -0.46 -1.54 -16.49
N ILE A 56 -0.98 -0.32 -16.33
CA ILE A 56 -2.40 -0.05 -16.14
C ILE A 56 -3.12 -0.26 -17.48
N LYS A 57 -4.15 -1.11 -17.47
CA LYS A 57 -5.01 -1.42 -18.64
C LYS A 57 -6.46 -1.39 -18.19
N ASP A 58 -7.31 -0.80 -19.01
CA ASP A 58 -8.75 -0.65 -18.69
C ASP A 58 -8.96 -0.07 -17.28
N HIS A 59 -8.15 0.92 -16.92
CA HIS A 59 -8.12 1.56 -15.60
C HIS A 59 -7.73 0.63 -14.44
N CYS A 60 -7.32 -0.60 -14.69
CA CYS A 60 -6.99 -1.60 -13.67
C CYS A 60 -5.53 -2.04 -13.77
N PHE A 61 -5.01 -2.56 -12.66
CA PHE A 61 -3.72 -3.22 -12.63
C PHE A 61 -3.69 -4.35 -11.59
N GLU A 62 -2.75 -5.26 -11.77
CA GLU A 62 -2.51 -6.38 -10.87
C GLU A 62 -1.01 -6.56 -10.67
N LEU A 63 -0.61 -6.85 -9.45
CA LEU A 63 0.75 -7.11 -9.03
C LEU A 63 0.78 -8.27 -8.04
N THR A 64 1.72 -9.18 -8.22
CA THR A 64 2.01 -10.23 -7.26
C THR A 64 3.49 -10.24 -6.91
N GLY A 65 3.81 -10.69 -5.73
CA GLY A 65 5.19 -10.81 -5.29
C GLY A 65 5.26 -11.34 -3.86
N GLU A 66 6.48 -11.43 -3.34
CA GLU A 66 6.75 -11.92 -1.99
C GLU A 66 7.67 -10.94 -1.27
N ILE A 67 7.40 -10.71 0.01
CA ILE A 67 8.29 -9.97 0.88
C ILE A 67 8.58 -10.79 2.14
N PRO A 68 9.80 -10.68 2.70
CA PRO A 68 10.20 -11.48 3.85
C PRO A 68 9.48 -11.10 5.15
N ALA A 69 9.02 -9.86 5.26
CA ALA A 69 8.30 -9.33 6.40
C ALA A 69 7.51 -8.07 6.00
N PRO A 70 6.44 -7.72 6.73
CA PRO A 70 5.75 -6.45 6.56
C PRO A 70 6.73 -5.28 6.65
N GLY A 71 6.57 -4.30 5.76
CA GLY A 71 7.48 -3.16 5.70
C GLY A 71 6.89 -1.95 5.01
N PHE A 72 7.62 -0.84 5.05
CA PHE A 72 7.22 0.42 4.45
C PHE A 72 7.73 0.51 3.02
N TYR A 73 6.81 0.65 2.07
CA TYR A 73 7.06 0.63 0.64
C TYR A 73 6.50 1.89 -0.03
N ARG A 74 6.92 2.11 -1.27
CA ARG A 74 6.44 3.22 -2.08
C ARG A 74 5.78 2.70 -3.34
N TRP A 75 4.54 3.16 -3.60
CA TRP A 75 3.92 3.01 -4.90
C TRP A 75 4.23 4.21 -5.79
N ILE A 76 4.38 3.96 -7.09
CA ILE A 76 4.60 4.98 -8.12
C ILE A 76 3.70 4.67 -9.30
N ILE A 77 3.04 5.70 -9.84
CA ILE A 77 2.46 5.68 -11.17
C ILE A 77 3.33 6.60 -12.05
N ASP A 78 4.00 6.02 -13.01
CA ASP A 78 4.86 6.73 -13.94
C ASP A 78 4.02 7.28 -15.10
N THR A 79 3.75 8.59 -15.08
CA THR A 79 2.97 9.27 -16.11
C THR A 79 3.82 9.76 -17.28
N THR A 80 5.07 9.32 -17.39
CA THR A 80 5.95 9.68 -18.49
C THR A 80 5.35 9.21 -19.82
N PRO A 81 5.23 10.08 -20.83
CA PRO A 81 4.70 9.69 -22.14
C PRO A 81 5.47 8.53 -22.76
N VAL A 82 4.76 7.65 -23.46
CA VAL A 82 5.35 6.51 -24.16
C VAL A 82 6.49 6.97 -25.08
N GLY A 83 7.62 6.25 -25.02
CA GLY A 83 8.83 6.56 -25.81
C GLY A 83 9.72 7.66 -25.20
N LYS A 84 9.37 8.23 -24.07
CA LYS A 84 10.24 9.14 -23.31
C LYS A 84 10.93 8.41 -22.17
N LYS A 85 12.10 8.90 -21.76
CA LYS A 85 12.81 8.39 -20.60
C LYS A 85 12.03 8.72 -19.34
N SER A 86 11.74 7.73 -18.50
CA SER A 86 11.09 7.90 -17.20
C SER A 86 11.83 8.94 -16.36
N SER A 87 11.06 9.80 -15.69
CA SER A 87 11.57 10.88 -14.83
C SER A 87 10.70 11.01 -13.59
N GLU A 88 11.33 11.17 -12.44
CA GLU A 88 10.64 11.38 -11.15
C GLU A 88 9.71 12.60 -11.17
N ALA A 89 9.99 13.60 -12.03
CA ALA A 89 9.12 14.76 -12.22
C ALA A 89 7.71 14.39 -12.74
N ASN A 90 7.60 13.23 -13.39
CA ASN A 90 6.34 12.71 -13.93
C ASN A 90 5.75 11.59 -13.05
N TRP A 91 6.23 11.41 -11.84
CA TRP A 91 5.74 10.34 -10.98
C TRP A 91 4.67 10.85 -10.03
N LEU A 92 3.59 10.10 -9.93
CA LEU A 92 2.69 10.13 -8.79
C LEU A 92 3.17 9.10 -7.79
N ALA A 93 3.20 9.44 -6.52
CA ALA A 93 3.81 8.58 -5.52
C ALA A 93 3.16 8.72 -4.15
N GLY A 94 3.23 7.64 -3.40
CA GLY A 94 2.87 7.61 -1.99
C GLY A 94 3.49 6.42 -1.29
N HIS A 95 3.32 6.37 0.02
CA HIS A 95 3.87 5.33 0.85
C HIS A 95 2.76 4.57 1.54
N PHE A 96 3.01 3.30 1.84
CA PHE A 96 2.12 2.43 2.60
C PHE A 96 2.90 1.28 3.23
N TYR A 97 2.27 0.60 4.16
CA TYR A 97 2.78 -0.66 4.68
C TYR A 97 2.29 -1.83 3.82
N LEU A 98 3.24 -2.59 3.27
CA LEU A 98 3.00 -3.81 2.52
C LEU A 98 3.22 -5.02 3.42
N GLU A 99 2.34 -5.99 3.31
CA GLU A 99 2.46 -7.33 3.87
C GLU A 99 2.01 -8.37 2.83
N ASN A 100 2.30 -9.64 3.05
CA ASN A 100 1.86 -10.72 2.16
C ASN A 100 0.37 -11.00 2.39
N SER A 101 -0.48 -10.25 1.72
CA SER A 101 -1.95 -10.32 1.78
C SER A 101 -2.58 -9.89 0.45
N ASP A 102 -3.91 -10.03 0.34
CA ASP A 102 -4.69 -9.49 -0.77
C ASP A 102 -5.00 -8.02 -0.50
N ILE A 103 -4.44 -7.12 -1.31
CA ILE A 103 -4.51 -5.67 -1.12
C ILE A 103 -5.21 -5.03 -2.32
N THR A 104 -6.09 -4.07 -2.06
CA THR A 104 -6.75 -3.30 -3.11
C THR A 104 -6.32 -1.84 -3.06
N PHE A 105 -6.09 -1.26 -4.25
CA PHE A 105 -5.75 0.14 -4.44
C PHE A 105 -6.83 0.85 -5.25
N GLN A 106 -7.26 2.03 -4.81
CA GLN A 106 -8.17 2.89 -5.56
C GLN A 106 -7.68 4.34 -5.52
N GLY A 107 -7.66 4.99 -6.68
CA GLY A 107 -7.21 6.38 -6.77
C GLY A 107 -7.74 7.12 -7.99
N ASP A 108 -7.52 8.43 -8.02
CA ASP A 108 -7.82 9.30 -9.16
C ASP A 108 -6.54 9.99 -9.60
N ILE A 109 -6.14 9.76 -10.86
CA ILE A 109 -4.89 10.25 -11.45
C ILE A 109 -4.75 11.77 -11.33
N HIS A 110 -5.86 12.51 -11.32
CA HIS A 110 -5.85 13.98 -11.25
C HIS A 110 -5.55 14.53 -9.86
N THR A 111 -5.81 13.75 -8.81
CA THR A 111 -5.70 14.21 -7.43
C THR A 111 -4.57 13.56 -6.64
N LEU A 112 -4.10 12.38 -7.07
CA LEU A 112 -3.00 11.66 -6.40
C LEU A 112 -1.75 12.55 -6.27
N PRO A 113 -1.02 12.44 -5.14
CA PRO A 113 0.17 13.25 -4.89
C PRO A 113 1.28 12.94 -5.91
N THR A 114 2.04 13.96 -6.26
CA THR A 114 3.26 13.84 -7.06
C THR A 114 4.45 13.43 -6.20
N TYR A 115 5.47 12.84 -6.82
CA TYR A 115 6.72 12.47 -6.16
C TYR A 115 7.38 13.67 -5.47
N TYR A 116 7.47 14.80 -6.17
CA TYR A 116 7.82 16.07 -5.56
C TYR A 116 6.57 16.75 -5.01
N TRP A 117 6.71 17.40 -3.86
CA TRP A 117 5.57 18.02 -3.18
C TRP A 117 4.83 19.04 -4.05
N ASN A 118 3.51 18.87 -4.15
CA ASN A 118 2.60 19.79 -4.83
C ASN A 118 1.35 20.01 -3.96
N PRO A 119 1.13 21.23 -3.42
CA PRO A 119 0.03 21.53 -2.50
C PRO A 119 -1.38 21.42 -3.13
N GLU A 120 -1.47 21.43 -4.46
CA GLU A 120 -2.75 21.31 -5.16
C GLU A 120 -3.24 19.87 -5.26
N ARG A 121 -2.34 18.90 -5.15
CA ARG A 121 -2.64 17.47 -5.27
C ARG A 121 -2.81 16.83 -3.88
N LYS A 122 -4.06 16.90 -3.38
CA LYS A 122 -4.43 16.49 -2.01
C LYS A 122 -5.15 15.14 -1.94
N GLY A 123 -5.33 14.49 -3.08
CA GLY A 123 -5.93 13.16 -3.13
C GLY A 123 -5.07 12.11 -2.43
N LYS A 124 -5.67 10.97 -2.16
CA LYS A 124 -5.00 9.84 -1.52
C LYS A 124 -5.29 8.57 -2.31
N MET A 125 -4.33 7.67 -2.34
CA MET A 125 -4.59 6.28 -2.69
C MET A 125 -5.35 5.65 -1.53
N ILE A 126 -6.51 5.08 -1.79
CA ILE A 126 -7.26 4.27 -0.83
C ILE A 126 -6.67 2.87 -0.91
N ILE A 127 -6.19 2.36 0.20
CA ILE A 127 -5.54 1.05 0.30
C ILE A 127 -6.31 0.25 1.33
N GLN A 128 -6.68 -0.98 1.00
CA GLN A 128 -7.44 -1.89 1.86
C GLN A 128 -6.85 -3.30 1.78
N GLY A 129 -7.02 -4.10 2.83
CA GLY A 129 -6.55 -5.49 2.90
C GLY A 129 -5.14 -5.66 3.46
N SER A 130 -4.51 -4.58 3.96
CA SER A 130 -3.28 -4.64 4.75
C SER A 130 -3.58 -4.25 6.19
N GLU A 131 -3.52 -5.20 7.11
CA GLU A 131 -3.73 -4.95 8.55
C GLU A 131 -2.68 -3.98 9.10
N THR A 132 -1.44 -4.10 8.61
CA THR A 132 -0.33 -3.22 9.01
C THR A 132 -0.56 -1.77 8.55
N GLU A 133 -1.11 -1.58 7.34
CA GLU A 133 -1.47 -0.24 6.85
C GLU A 133 -2.64 0.36 7.65
N ASP A 134 -3.66 -0.42 7.93
CA ASP A 134 -4.82 0.01 8.72
C ASP A 134 -4.40 0.45 10.13
N LEU A 135 -3.50 -0.31 10.78
CA LEU A 135 -2.92 0.05 12.08
C LEU A 135 -2.13 1.36 12.00
N TYR A 136 -1.33 1.53 10.96
CA TYR A 136 -0.55 2.75 10.73
C TYR A 136 -1.44 3.98 10.52
N GLN A 137 -2.51 3.87 9.72
CA GLN A 137 -3.45 4.96 9.50
C GLN A 137 -4.23 5.32 10.77
N SER A 138 -4.61 4.34 11.57
CA SER A 138 -5.23 4.53 12.88
C SER A 138 -4.29 5.29 13.84
N PHE A 139 -3.03 4.89 13.91
CA PHE A 139 -2.01 5.56 14.71
C PHE A 139 -1.82 7.02 14.28
N LYS A 140 -1.70 7.28 12.97
CA LYS A 140 -1.58 8.65 12.43
C LYS A 140 -2.76 9.52 12.83
N THR A 141 -3.97 8.99 12.73
CA THR A 141 -5.19 9.71 13.12
C THR A 141 -5.15 10.09 14.61
N SER A 142 -4.80 9.15 15.48
CA SER A 142 -4.68 9.40 16.92
C SER A 142 -3.64 10.49 17.25
N ILE A 143 -2.47 10.46 16.58
CA ILE A 143 -1.44 11.51 16.75
C ILE A 143 -1.94 12.88 16.30
N GLN A 144 -2.69 12.95 15.18
CA GLN A 144 -3.26 14.22 14.70
C GLN A 144 -4.30 14.78 15.66
N GLU A 145 -5.14 13.94 16.23
CA GLU A 145 -6.14 14.33 17.24
C GLU A 145 -5.48 14.88 18.51
N LEU A 146 -4.47 14.19 19.03
CA LEU A 146 -3.70 14.64 20.19
C LEU A 146 -3.00 15.98 19.92
N SER A 147 -2.42 16.15 18.72
CA SER A 147 -1.77 17.39 18.32
C SER A 147 -2.76 18.57 18.26
N LYS A 148 -3.96 18.33 17.72
CA LYS A 148 -5.04 19.33 17.70
C LYS A 148 -5.49 19.72 19.11
N ALA A 149 -5.70 18.73 19.97
CA ALA A 149 -6.12 18.96 21.37
C ALA A 149 -5.07 19.78 22.13
N ARG A 150 -3.78 19.47 21.95
CA ARG A 150 -2.68 20.24 22.55
C ARG A 150 -2.68 21.70 22.08
N ASN A 151 -2.75 21.92 20.76
CA ASN A 151 -2.74 23.28 20.20
C ASN A 151 -3.95 24.12 20.65
N GLN A 152 -5.08 23.50 20.92
CA GLN A 152 -6.26 24.17 21.48
C GLN A 152 -6.05 24.53 22.96
N ALA A 153 -5.38 23.68 23.73
CA ALA A 153 -5.08 23.95 25.13
C ALA A 153 -4.00 25.05 25.29
N ASP A 154 -3.00 25.08 24.42
CA ASP A 154 -1.90 26.06 24.45
C ASP A 154 -2.31 27.44 23.92
N GLY A 155 -3.45 27.53 23.19
CA GLY A 155 -3.98 28.78 22.61
C GLY A 155 -5.13 29.42 23.38
N ALA A 156 -5.52 28.83 24.53
CA ALA A 156 -6.54 29.37 25.46
C ALA A 156 -5.87 29.99 26.68
#